data_f51ac3fe444c424aef91eefb84918a4f
#
_entry.id   f51ac3fe444c424aef91eefb84918a4f
#
_cell.length_a   1.000
_cell.length_b   1.000
_cell.length_c   1.000
_cell.angle_alpha   90.00
_cell.angle_beta   90.00
_cell.angle_gamma   90.00
#
_symmetry.space_group_name_H-M   'P 1'
#
loop_
_entity.id
_entity.type
_entity.pdbx_description
1 polymer ?
#
loop_
_entity_poly.entity_id
_entity_poly.type
_entity_poly.pdbx_seq_one_letter_code
_entity_poly.pdbx_strand_id
1 'polypeptide(L)'
;MIDIETVKELQGTGKFDKMSTDADETEHSMEMHLPYIYKMLSQSFKSAAEYPPLVPILVGNTNADAEKSYGKILAPYLADPTSVFVVSSDFCHWGLRFQYTYYLPASPSSVAASSGGGYSLKRRDKDPTNPPIHDSIGRLDKLAMDAIETGKHEEFLGNLRETGNTVCG
;
A
#
# COMPACT_ATOMS: atom_id res chain seq x y z
N MET A 1 -2.97 16.51 -16.64
CA MET A 1 -3.86 17.60 -16.13
C MET A 1 -4.50 17.12 -14.84
N ILE A 2 -4.72 18.02 -13.85
CA ILE A 2 -5.41 17.66 -12.60
C ILE A 2 -6.92 17.85 -12.76
N ASP A 3 -7.70 16.90 -12.23
CA ASP A 3 -9.16 17.02 -12.14
C ASP A 3 -9.54 17.90 -10.94
N ILE A 4 -9.66 19.19 -11.21
CA ILE A 4 -9.95 20.18 -10.17
C ILE A 4 -11.38 20.05 -9.63
N GLU A 5 -12.32 19.54 -10.41
CA GLU A 5 -13.73 19.35 -9.98
C GLU A 5 -13.81 18.22 -8.97
N THR A 6 -13.27 17.05 -9.31
CA THR A 6 -13.23 15.90 -8.39
C THR A 6 -12.41 16.21 -7.13
N VAL A 7 -11.27 16.92 -7.26
CA VAL A 7 -10.50 17.35 -6.08
C VAL A 7 -11.34 18.23 -5.15
N LYS A 8 -12.09 19.20 -5.67
CA LYS A 8 -12.98 20.05 -4.86
C LYS A 8 -14.13 19.26 -4.22
N GLU A 9 -14.69 18.30 -4.94
CA GLU A 9 -15.73 17.42 -4.41
C GLU A 9 -15.21 16.61 -3.22
N LEU A 10 -14.05 15.97 -3.35
CA LEU A 10 -13.42 15.21 -2.27
C LEU A 10 -13.08 16.10 -1.07
N GLN A 11 -12.51 17.29 -1.30
CA GLN A 11 -12.25 18.27 -0.23
C GLN A 11 -13.55 18.74 0.46
N GLY A 12 -14.63 18.90 -0.31
CA GLY A 12 -15.95 19.25 0.21
C GLY A 12 -16.52 18.24 1.19
N THR A 13 -16.05 17.00 1.21
CA THR A 13 -16.42 16.00 2.22
C THR A 13 -15.86 16.29 3.61
N GLY A 14 -14.88 17.21 3.72
CA GLY A 14 -14.17 17.52 4.96
C GLY A 14 -13.26 16.39 5.46
N LYS A 15 -12.93 15.42 4.59
CA LYS A 15 -12.07 14.27 4.91
C LYS A 15 -10.71 14.33 4.21
N PHE A 16 -10.57 15.19 3.23
CA PHE A 16 -9.34 15.37 2.46
C PHE A 16 -8.80 16.78 2.65
N ASP A 17 -7.57 16.87 3.12
CA ASP A 17 -6.85 18.12 3.26
C ASP A 17 -6.02 18.42 2.01
N LYS A 18 -5.73 19.69 1.78
CA LYS A 18 -4.79 20.09 0.74
C LYS A 18 -3.36 19.93 1.27
N MET A 19 -2.55 19.21 0.54
CA MET A 19 -1.11 19.07 0.81
C MET A 19 -0.41 20.45 0.71
N SER A 20 0.54 20.73 1.61
CA SER A 20 1.39 21.90 1.51
C SER A 20 2.36 21.78 0.33
N THR A 21 2.86 22.90 -0.18
CA THR A 21 3.86 22.90 -1.26
C THR A 21 5.13 22.14 -0.86
N ASP A 22 5.59 22.31 0.39
CA ASP A 22 6.78 21.61 0.90
C ASP A 22 6.58 20.09 0.94
N ALA A 23 5.38 19.64 1.31
CA ALA A 23 5.04 18.21 1.30
C ALA A 23 4.94 17.66 -0.13
N ASP A 24 4.38 18.44 -1.06
CA ASP A 24 4.28 18.09 -2.47
C ASP A 24 5.66 17.98 -3.14
N GLU A 25 6.57 18.89 -2.83
CA GLU A 25 7.95 18.89 -3.37
C GLU A 25 8.82 17.75 -2.80
N THR A 26 8.48 17.20 -1.63
CA THR A 26 9.22 16.09 -1.01
C THR A 26 8.53 14.74 -1.20
N GLU A 27 7.31 14.73 -1.73
CA GLU A 27 6.54 13.54 -2.01
C GLU A 27 7.18 12.77 -3.20
N HIS A 28 7.31 11.47 -3.09
CA HIS A 28 7.95 10.61 -4.09
C HIS A 28 7.10 9.42 -4.54
N SER A 29 6.14 9.01 -3.75
CA SER A 29 5.34 7.80 -4.05
C SER A 29 4.44 8.01 -5.27
N MET A 30 3.77 9.14 -5.39
CA MET A 30 3.01 9.50 -6.58
C MET A 30 3.93 9.93 -7.74
N GLU A 31 4.95 10.76 -7.45
CA GLU A 31 5.86 11.28 -8.46
C GLU A 31 6.50 10.15 -9.28
N MET A 32 6.99 9.11 -8.63
CA MET A 32 7.62 7.97 -9.30
C MET A 32 6.67 7.17 -10.21
N HIS A 33 5.36 7.27 -10.01
CA HIS A 33 4.36 6.59 -10.86
C HIS A 33 3.99 7.42 -12.10
N LEU A 34 4.13 8.74 -12.06
CA LEU A 34 3.70 9.62 -13.15
C LEU A 34 4.34 9.28 -14.52
N PRO A 35 5.65 8.95 -14.62
CA PRO A 35 6.24 8.56 -15.90
C PRO A 35 5.63 7.26 -16.47
N TYR A 36 5.29 6.32 -15.62
CA TYR A 36 4.65 5.06 -16.04
C TYR A 36 3.21 5.28 -16.50
N ILE A 37 2.44 6.08 -15.75
CA ILE A 37 1.09 6.49 -16.13
C ILE A 37 1.13 7.20 -17.48
N TYR A 38 2.02 8.19 -17.65
CA TYR A 38 2.21 8.88 -18.92
C TYR A 38 2.53 7.92 -20.06
N LYS A 39 3.45 6.98 -19.83
CA LYS A 39 3.84 5.98 -20.82
C LYS A 39 2.66 5.10 -21.24
N MET A 40 1.84 4.64 -20.29
CA MET A 40 0.66 3.83 -20.58
C MET A 40 -0.39 4.62 -21.36
N LEU A 41 -0.66 5.86 -20.95
CA LEU A 41 -1.58 6.74 -21.66
C LEU A 41 -1.10 7.05 -23.08
N SER A 42 0.21 7.26 -23.30
CA SER A 42 0.78 7.50 -24.62
C SER A 42 0.64 6.32 -25.59
N GLN A 43 0.41 5.12 -25.08
CA GLN A 43 0.13 3.93 -25.88
C GLN A 43 -1.36 3.75 -26.20
N SER A 44 -2.23 4.33 -25.35
CA SER A 44 -3.68 4.16 -25.45
C SER A 44 -4.38 5.32 -26.16
N PHE A 45 -3.80 6.51 -26.15
CA PHE A 45 -4.36 7.74 -26.73
C PHE A 45 -3.47 8.32 -27.82
N LYS A 46 -4.08 8.98 -28.80
CA LYS A 46 -3.36 9.55 -29.95
C LYS A 46 -2.57 10.81 -29.59
N SER A 47 -3.02 11.57 -28.61
CA SER A 47 -2.37 12.81 -28.19
C SER A 47 -2.53 13.03 -26.70
N ALA A 48 -1.61 13.80 -26.11
CA ALA A 48 -1.67 14.17 -24.68
C ALA A 48 -2.90 15.02 -24.31
N ALA A 49 -3.53 15.66 -25.30
CA ALA A 49 -4.77 16.42 -25.09
C ALA A 49 -5.98 15.51 -24.78
N GLU A 50 -5.90 14.24 -25.11
CA GLU A 50 -6.95 13.25 -24.88
C GLU A 50 -6.77 12.48 -23.56
N TYR A 51 -5.67 12.72 -22.82
CA TYR A 51 -5.41 11.99 -21.58
C TYR A 51 -6.44 12.35 -20.51
N PRO A 52 -6.95 11.35 -19.78
CA PRO A 52 -7.83 11.60 -18.66
C PRO A 52 -7.10 12.45 -17.59
N PRO A 53 -7.82 13.31 -16.87
CA PRO A 53 -7.24 14.06 -15.78
C PRO A 53 -6.90 13.14 -14.60
N LEU A 54 -6.01 13.60 -13.71
CA LEU A 54 -5.55 12.88 -12.54
C LEU A 54 -6.13 13.50 -11.26
N VAL A 55 -6.45 12.65 -10.31
CA VAL A 55 -6.77 13.02 -8.93
C VAL A 55 -5.68 12.44 -8.03
N PRO A 56 -4.65 13.24 -7.65
CA PRO A 56 -3.59 12.75 -6.77
C PRO A 56 -4.10 12.70 -5.33
N ILE A 57 -3.95 11.53 -4.69
CA ILE A 57 -4.32 11.31 -3.29
C ILE A 57 -3.12 10.72 -2.56
N LEU A 58 -2.59 11.45 -1.57
CA LEU A 58 -1.57 10.95 -0.67
C LEU A 58 -2.25 10.32 0.55
N VAL A 59 -1.96 9.05 0.81
CA VAL A 59 -2.47 8.34 1.98
C VAL A 59 -1.61 8.68 3.19
N GLY A 60 -2.24 9.24 4.22
CA GLY A 60 -1.59 9.50 5.50
C GLY A 60 -1.62 8.29 6.43
N ASN A 61 -1.26 8.52 7.69
CA ASN A 61 -1.39 7.50 8.73
C ASN A 61 -2.87 7.31 9.10
N THR A 62 -3.42 6.13 8.84
CA THR A 62 -4.84 5.81 8.99
C THR A 62 -5.08 4.77 10.09
N ASN A 63 -6.35 4.49 10.33
CA ASN A 63 -6.83 3.38 11.14
C ASN A 63 -8.04 2.75 10.47
N ALA A 64 -8.47 1.59 10.96
CA ALA A 64 -9.54 0.81 10.36
C ALA A 64 -10.85 1.59 10.12
N ASP A 65 -11.23 2.52 11.01
CA ASP A 65 -12.45 3.31 10.87
C ASP A 65 -12.27 4.42 9.82
N ALA A 66 -11.10 5.06 9.78
CA ALA A 66 -10.74 6.02 8.75
C ALA A 66 -10.72 5.35 7.36
N GLU A 67 -10.06 4.20 7.22
CA GLU A 67 -10.00 3.41 6.00
C GLU A 67 -11.39 3.04 5.48
N LYS A 68 -12.28 2.56 6.35
CA LYS A 68 -13.69 2.29 6.01
C LYS A 68 -14.44 3.55 5.57
N SER A 69 -14.13 4.69 6.18
CA SER A 69 -14.74 5.99 5.81
C SER A 69 -14.28 6.42 4.42
N TYR A 70 -12.97 6.38 4.14
CA TYR A 70 -12.42 6.70 2.82
C TYR A 70 -12.90 5.72 1.76
N GLY A 71 -12.95 4.43 2.06
CA GLY A 71 -13.51 3.43 1.17
C GLY A 71 -14.94 3.73 0.72
N LYS A 72 -15.81 4.19 1.64
CA LYS A 72 -17.18 4.61 1.29
C LYS A 72 -17.21 5.84 0.37
N ILE A 73 -16.32 6.79 0.56
CA ILE A 73 -16.23 8.00 -0.27
C ILE A 73 -15.70 7.66 -1.66
N LEU A 74 -14.72 6.76 -1.76
CA LEU A 74 -14.09 6.40 -3.02
C LEU A 74 -14.82 5.31 -3.81
N ALA A 75 -15.72 4.55 -3.15
CA ALA A 75 -16.46 3.45 -3.80
C ALA A 75 -17.25 3.87 -5.07
N PRO A 76 -17.91 5.05 -5.15
CA PRO A 76 -18.57 5.47 -6.37
C PRO A 76 -17.61 5.63 -7.55
N TYR A 77 -16.40 6.16 -7.32
CA TYR A 77 -15.38 6.31 -8.35
C TYR A 77 -14.80 4.95 -8.77
N LEU A 78 -14.65 4.01 -7.84
CA LEU A 78 -14.22 2.65 -8.16
C LEU A 78 -15.27 1.89 -8.99
N ALA A 79 -16.54 2.18 -8.79
CA ALA A 79 -17.65 1.60 -9.56
C ALA A 79 -17.84 2.25 -10.94
N ASP A 80 -17.26 3.42 -11.17
CA ASP A 80 -17.32 4.11 -12.46
C ASP A 80 -16.37 3.44 -13.47
N PRO A 81 -16.91 2.90 -14.61
CA PRO A 81 -16.09 2.23 -15.61
C PRO A 81 -15.11 3.16 -16.35
N THR A 82 -15.25 4.47 -16.18
CA THR A 82 -14.33 5.47 -16.77
C THR A 82 -13.19 5.85 -15.83
N SER A 83 -13.20 5.38 -14.60
CA SER A 83 -12.18 5.64 -13.58
C SER A 83 -11.19 4.48 -13.47
N VAL A 84 -9.91 4.80 -13.27
CA VAL A 84 -8.85 3.82 -13.02
C VAL A 84 -8.06 4.26 -11.78
N PHE A 85 -7.86 3.35 -10.86
CA PHE A 85 -7.02 3.56 -9.68
C PHE A 85 -5.61 3.03 -9.95
N VAL A 86 -4.61 3.87 -9.71
CA VAL A 86 -3.20 3.50 -9.69
C VAL A 86 -2.72 3.63 -8.25
N VAL A 87 -2.38 2.52 -7.64
CA VAL A 87 -1.99 2.48 -6.21
C VAL A 87 -0.48 2.35 -6.11
N SER A 88 0.14 3.25 -5.34
CA SER A 88 1.53 3.17 -4.95
C SER A 88 1.61 2.64 -3.53
N SER A 89 2.35 1.56 -3.33
CA SER A 89 2.55 0.96 -2.00
C SER A 89 3.88 0.25 -1.94
N ASP A 90 4.61 0.43 -0.84
CA ASP A 90 5.74 -0.41 -0.47
C ASP A 90 5.26 -1.48 0.50
N PHE A 91 5.68 -2.73 0.26
CA PHE A 91 5.41 -3.83 1.16
C PHE A 91 6.49 -3.88 2.27
N CYS A 92 6.84 -5.02 2.74
CA CYS A 92 7.65 -5.23 3.94
C CYS A 92 8.92 -4.36 4.03
N HIS A 93 8.94 -3.39 4.93
CA HIS A 93 10.14 -2.66 5.33
C HIS A 93 10.90 -3.44 6.41
N TRP A 94 11.76 -4.35 5.98
CA TRP A 94 12.43 -5.27 6.87
C TRP A 94 13.79 -4.77 7.33
N GLY A 95 14.17 -5.05 8.58
CA GLY A 95 15.46 -4.80 9.14
C GLY A 95 15.44 -3.93 10.40
N LEU A 96 16.58 -3.86 11.08
CA LEU A 96 16.73 -3.12 12.35
C LEU A 96 16.40 -1.62 12.22
N ARG A 97 16.67 -1.02 11.05
CA ARG A 97 16.36 0.38 10.77
C ARG A 97 14.85 0.65 10.88
N PHE A 98 14.04 -0.32 10.48
CA PHE A 98 12.58 -0.22 10.49
C PHE A 98 11.97 -0.83 11.76
N GLN A 99 12.80 -1.32 12.68
CA GLN A 99 12.37 -2.03 13.89
C GLN A 99 11.47 -3.23 13.61
N TYR A 100 11.60 -3.81 12.41
CA TYR A 100 10.82 -4.94 11.96
C TYR A 100 11.75 -6.03 11.44
N THR A 101 11.79 -7.17 12.14
CA THR A 101 12.67 -8.30 11.82
C THR A 101 11.91 -9.63 11.86
N TYR A 102 10.61 -9.58 11.61
CA TYR A 102 9.77 -10.77 11.61
C TYR A 102 10.22 -11.73 10.51
N TYR A 103 10.43 -12.96 10.88
CA TYR A 103 10.89 -14.03 10.00
C TYR A 103 9.88 -15.17 9.98
N LEU A 104 9.53 -15.60 8.78
CA LEU A 104 8.59 -16.69 8.52
C LEU A 104 9.35 -17.94 8.07
N PRO A 105 9.55 -18.96 8.93
CA PRO A 105 10.29 -20.16 8.58
C PRO A 105 9.55 -21.01 7.54
N ALA A 106 10.27 -21.90 6.83
CA ALA A 106 9.69 -22.79 5.83
C ALA A 106 8.61 -23.71 6.39
N SER A 107 8.82 -24.17 7.64
CA SER A 107 7.83 -24.95 8.39
C SER A 107 7.63 -24.30 9.75
N PRO A 108 6.38 -24.10 10.20
CA PRO A 108 6.10 -23.55 11.53
C PRO A 108 6.72 -24.44 12.60
N SER A 109 7.55 -23.87 13.48
CA SER A 109 7.97 -24.57 14.70
C SER A 109 6.81 -24.57 15.69
N SER A 110 6.82 -25.52 16.64
CA SER A 110 5.79 -25.61 17.69
C SER A 110 5.67 -24.32 18.55
N VAL A 111 6.74 -23.51 18.59
CA VAL A 111 6.78 -22.20 19.31
C VAL A 111 6.16 -21.09 18.46
N ALA A 112 6.16 -21.21 17.13
CA ALA A 112 5.66 -20.21 16.19
C ALA A 112 4.15 -20.35 15.91
N ALA A 113 3.51 -21.43 16.34
CA ALA A 113 2.09 -21.69 16.06
C ALA A 113 1.13 -20.68 16.71
N SER A 114 1.58 -19.94 17.73
CA SER A 114 0.78 -18.91 18.42
C SER A 114 0.98 -17.49 17.89
N SER A 115 1.86 -17.29 16.89
CA SER A 115 2.21 -15.96 16.34
C SER A 115 2.30 -16.00 14.81
N GLY A 116 1.25 -16.46 14.13
CA GLY A 116 1.21 -16.48 12.66
C GLY A 116 2.30 -17.36 12.01
N GLY A 117 2.95 -18.22 12.78
CA GLY A 117 3.97 -19.14 12.31
C GLY A 117 5.40 -18.56 12.22
N GLY A 118 5.60 -17.29 12.53
CA GLY A 118 6.90 -16.61 12.48
C GLY A 118 7.39 -16.09 13.83
N TYR A 119 8.56 -15.44 13.84
CA TYR A 119 9.17 -14.82 15.02
C TYR A 119 10.13 -13.69 14.61
N SER A 120 10.35 -12.73 15.52
CA SER A 120 11.30 -11.65 15.27
C SER A 120 12.73 -12.09 15.55
N LEU A 121 13.64 -11.84 14.60
CA LEU A 121 15.08 -12.04 14.76
C LEU A 121 15.68 -10.96 15.66
N LYS A 122 16.58 -11.37 16.53
CA LYS A 122 17.36 -10.47 17.39
C LYS A 122 18.71 -10.17 16.73
N ARG A 123 19.29 -9.02 17.05
CA ARG A 123 20.59 -8.57 16.50
C ARG A 123 21.74 -9.59 16.63
N ARG A 124 21.65 -10.52 17.58
CA ARG A 124 22.70 -11.54 17.84
C ARG A 124 22.36 -12.91 17.26
N ASP A 125 21.20 -13.05 16.66
CA ASP A 125 20.80 -14.32 16.04
C ASP A 125 21.64 -14.52 14.77
N LYS A 126 21.92 -15.78 14.45
CA LYS A 126 22.50 -16.11 13.15
C LYS A 126 21.44 -15.95 12.07
N ASP A 127 21.86 -15.46 10.92
CA ASP A 127 20.97 -15.33 9.77
C ASP A 127 20.40 -16.70 9.40
N PRO A 128 19.08 -16.83 9.33
CA PRO A 128 18.44 -18.07 8.94
C PRO A 128 18.71 -18.37 7.46
N THR A 129 18.85 -19.65 7.15
CA THR A 129 19.14 -20.12 5.79
C THR A 129 18.02 -20.96 5.19
N ASN A 130 16.97 -21.24 5.97
CA ASN A 130 15.86 -22.09 5.52
C ASN A 130 14.49 -21.55 6.00
N PRO A 131 13.84 -20.73 5.19
CA PRO A 131 14.36 -20.07 3.98
C PRO A 131 15.37 -18.97 4.29
N PRO A 132 16.09 -18.44 3.28
CA PRO A 132 16.83 -17.19 3.43
C PRO A 132 15.90 -16.03 3.80
N ILE A 133 16.43 -14.95 4.39
CA ILE A 133 15.62 -13.81 4.85
C ILE A 133 14.77 -13.20 3.72
N HIS A 134 15.33 -13.06 2.51
CA HIS A 134 14.60 -12.48 1.37
C HIS A 134 13.42 -13.33 0.93
N ASP A 135 13.52 -14.66 1.00
CA ASP A 135 12.39 -15.55 0.71
C ASP A 135 11.31 -15.46 1.80
N SER A 136 11.71 -15.29 3.06
CA SER A 136 10.78 -15.03 4.15
C SER A 136 10.02 -13.72 3.96
N ILE A 137 10.71 -12.65 3.51
CA ILE A 137 10.09 -11.37 3.17
C ILE A 137 9.10 -11.55 2.02
N GLY A 138 9.51 -12.19 0.92
CA GLY A 138 8.63 -12.44 -0.22
C GLY A 138 7.36 -13.24 0.16
N ARG A 139 7.46 -14.15 1.13
CA ARG A 139 6.30 -14.87 1.65
C ARG A 139 5.39 -13.97 2.50
N LEU A 140 5.96 -13.07 3.30
CA LEU A 140 5.18 -12.10 4.07
C LEU A 140 4.41 -11.16 3.14
N ASP A 141 5.08 -10.67 2.08
CA ASP A 141 4.44 -9.81 1.09
C ASP A 141 3.34 -10.56 0.34
N LYS A 142 3.59 -11.82 -0.03
CA LYS A 142 2.57 -12.65 -0.69
C LYS A 142 1.33 -12.85 0.19
N LEU A 143 1.50 -13.08 1.50
CA LEU A 143 0.37 -13.19 2.43
C LEU A 143 -0.44 -11.88 2.50
N ALA A 144 0.23 -10.72 2.50
CA ALA A 144 -0.44 -9.44 2.50
C ALA A 144 -1.19 -9.19 1.17
N MET A 145 -0.56 -9.51 0.03
CA MET A 145 -1.19 -9.44 -1.29
C MET A 145 -2.43 -10.33 -1.37
N ASP A 146 -2.33 -11.58 -0.92
CA ASP A 146 -3.44 -12.53 -0.93
C ASP A 146 -4.62 -12.01 -0.09
N ALA A 147 -4.32 -11.39 1.06
CA ALA A 147 -5.35 -10.76 1.90
C ALA A 147 -6.03 -9.57 1.20
N ILE A 148 -5.24 -8.72 0.50
CA ILE A 148 -5.77 -7.58 -0.28
C ILE A 148 -6.64 -8.09 -1.44
N GLU A 149 -6.19 -9.11 -2.17
CA GLU A 149 -6.91 -9.70 -3.31
C GLU A 149 -8.30 -10.25 -2.93
N THR A 150 -8.52 -10.57 -1.66
CA THR A 150 -9.86 -10.98 -1.19
C THR A 150 -10.90 -9.85 -1.27
N GLY A 151 -10.47 -8.60 -1.34
CA GLY A 151 -11.33 -7.42 -1.24
C GLY A 151 -11.97 -7.24 0.15
N LYS A 152 -11.56 -8.02 1.15
CA LYS A 152 -12.11 -7.97 2.51
C LYS A 152 -11.15 -7.25 3.44
N HIS A 153 -11.51 -6.07 3.87
CA HIS A 153 -10.71 -5.25 4.78
C HIS A 153 -10.26 -6.01 6.05
N GLU A 154 -11.13 -6.81 6.64
CA GLU A 154 -10.81 -7.58 7.86
C GLU A 154 -9.75 -8.68 7.64
N GLU A 155 -9.66 -9.24 6.43
CA GLU A 155 -8.61 -10.21 6.09
C GLU A 155 -7.23 -9.53 6.08
N PHE A 156 -7.13 -8.33 5.49
CA PHE A 156 -5.91 -7.56 5.50
C PHE A 156 -5.52 -7.10 6.91
N LEU A 157 -6.46 -6.58 7.69
CA LEU A 157 -6.21 -6.24 9.10
C LEU A 157 -5.81 -7.45 9.94
N GLY A 158 -6.38 -8.64 9.66
CA GLY A 158 -5.98 -9.91 10.26
C GLY A 158 -4.52 -10.23 9.97
N ASN A 159 -4.11 -10.14 8.72
CA ASN A 159 -2.72 -10.35 8.31
C ASN A 159 -1.75 -9.38 9.01
N LEU A 160 -2.10 -8.08 9.08
CA LEU A 160 -1.28 -7.09 9.77
C LEU A 160 -1.16 -7.36 11.27
N ARG A 161 -2.24 -7.80 11.93
CA ARG A 161 -2.20 -8.17 13.37
C ARG A 161 -1.32 -9.39 13.62
N GLU A 162 -1.33 -10.37 12.73
CA GLU A 162 -0.55 -11.60 12.87
C GLU A 162 0.93 -11.39 12.60
N THR A 163 1.25 -10.67 11.55
CA THR A 163 2.63 -10.55 11.06
C THR A 163 3.31 -9.27 11.51
N GLY A 164 2.54 -8.21 11.82
CA GLY A 164 3.06 -6.87 12.02
C GLY A 164 3.71 -6.29 10.76
N ASN A 165 3.35 -6.80 9.56
CA ASN A 165 3.98 -6.37 8.31
C ASN A 165 3.87 -4.85 8.11
N THR A 166 4.95 -4.25 7.66
CA THR A 166 5.11 -2.80 7.52
C THR A 166 4.73 -2.35 6.11
N VAL A 167 3.51 -2.65 5.70
CA VAL A 167 2.95 -2.17 4.43
C VAL A 167 2.59 -0.70 4.57
N CYS A 168 3.00 0.15 3.61
CA CYS A 168 2.63 1.57 3.55
C CYS A 168 1.93 1.92 2.23
N GLY A 169 1.17 3.03 2.23
CA GLY A 169 0.40 3.52 1.06
C GLY A 169 -1.09 3.30 1.13
#